data_f51c3dbc79de1bed339e3cd22302be5a
#
_entry.id   f51c3dbc79de1bed339e3cd22302be5a
#
_cell.length_a   1.000
_cell.length_b   1.000
_cell.length_c   1.000
_cell.angle_alpha   90.00
_cell.angle_beta   90.00
_cell.angle_gamma   90.00
#
_symmetry.space_group_name_H-M   'P 1'
#
loop_
_entity.id
_entity.type
_entity.pdbx_description
1 polymer ?
#
loop_
_entity_poly.entity_id
_entity_poly.type
_entity_poly.pdbx_seq_one_letter_code
_entity_poly.pdbx_strand_id
1 'polypeptide(L)'
;MPTNTLADWFSAPLGAYLLEKERAYLDDETPDIFGFHALQLGLPQYDLLRENRITHRMKIDVGGAVDVRARLNELPIATQSIDLALLPHALEFAEEPHALLREIDRVMMPEGRIVILGFNPWSLWGMR
;
A
#
# COMPACT_ATOMS: atom_id res chain seq x y z
N MET A 1 -2.16 15.24 -0.14
CA MET A 1 -0.75 15.38 -0.50
C MET A 1 -0.42 14.41 -1.63
N PRO A 2 0.21 14.89 -2.70
CA PRO A 2 0.61 13.99 -3.80
C PRO A 2 1.67 13.00 -3.33
N THR A 3 1.66 11.79 -3.87
CA THR A 3 2.64 10.75 -3.51
C THR A 3 4.07 11.12 -3.90
N ASN A 4 4.25 11.95 -4.95
CA ASN A 4 5.60 12.39 -5.30
C ASN A 4 6.21 13.29 -4.22
N THR A 5 5.40 14.09 -3.52
CA THR A 5 5.86 14.88 -2.38
C THR A 5 6.23 13.97 -1.21
N LEU A 6 5.45 12.93 -0.99
CA LEU A 6 5.74 11.94 0.04
C LEU A 6 7.03 11.19 -0.28
N ALA A 7 7.22 10.82 -1.56
CA ALA A 7 8.45 10.16 -1.99
C ALA A 7 9.66 11.05 -1.79
N ASP A 8 9.53 12.35 -2.04
CA ASP A 8 10.61 13.31 -1.80
C ASP A 8 10.97 13.37 -0.32
N TRP A 9 9.95 13.32 0.55
CA TRP A 9 10.19 13.29 1.99
C TRP A 9 10.96 12.03 2.39
N PHE A 10 10.63 10.87 1.82
CA PHE A 10 11.31 9.62 2.11
C PHE A 10 12.76 9.59 1.60
N SER A 11 13.13 10.46 0.68
CA SER A 11 14.53 10.56 0.25
C SER A 11 15.36 11.46 1.15
N ALA A 12 14.73 12.22 2.07
CA ALA A 12 15.46 12.98 3.10
C ALA A 12 15.98 12.03 4.18
N PRO A 13 17.01 12.40 4.96
CA PRO A 13 17.63 11.46 5.91
C PRO A 13 16.68 10.80 6.91
N LEU A 14 15.77 11.56 7.52
CA LEU A 14 14.82 11.00 8.47
C LEU A 14 13.81 10.09 7.78
N GLY A 15 13.31 10.54 6.63
CA GLY A 15 12.38 9.74 5.85
C GLY A 15 13.02 8.47 5.33
N ALA A 16 14.27 8.52 4.89
CA ALA A 16 14.99 7.33 4.44
C ALA A 16 15.17 6.33 5.58
N TYR A 17 15.43 6.80 6.79
CA TYR A 17 15.53 5.93 7.96
C TYR A 17 14.20 5.23 8.24
N LEU A 18 13.10 5.97 8.21
CA LEU A 18 11.77 5.41 8.45
C LEU A 18 11.39 4.41 7.36
N LEU A 19 11.68 4.74 6.10
CA LEU A 19 11.41 3.84 4.97
C LEU A 19 12.16 2.52 5.15
N GLU A 20 13.42 2.58 5.58
CA GLU A 20 14.22 1.39 5.83
C GLU A 20 13.57 0.50 6.91
N LYS A 21 13.05 1.11 7.97
CA LYS A 21 12.36 0.39 9.03
C LYS A 21 11.07 -0.26 8.52
N GLU A 22 10.32 0.46 7.70
CA GLU A 22 9.09 -0.07 7.12
C GLU A 22 9.38 -1.20 6.15
N ARG A 23 10.44 -1.08 5.35
CA ARG A 23 10.85 -2.16 4.45
C ARG A 23 11.24 -3.41 5.22
N ALA A 24 12.00 -3.25 6.31
CA ALA A 24 12.38 -4.40 7.14
C ALA A 24 11.15 -5.09 7.70
N TYR A 25 10.17 -4.33 8.16
CA TYR A 25 8.90 -4.88 8.66
C TYR A 25 8.18 -5.67 7.56
N LEU A 26 8.05 -5.09 6.37
CA LEU A 26 7.35 -5.73 5.26
C LEU A 26 8.10 -6.97 4.75
N ASP A 27 9.43 -6.91 4.69
CA ASP A 27 10.25 -8.04 4.28
C ASP A 27 10.08 -9.22 5.23
N ASP A 28 9.77 -8.95 6.50
CA ASP A 28 9.57 -9.97 7.52
C ASP A 28 8.13 -10.49 7.55
N GLU A 29 7.16 -9.63 7.31
CA GLU A 29 5.73 -9.96 7.48
C GLU A 29 5.07 -10.48 6.22
N THR A 30 5.55 -10.12 5.03
CA THR A 30 4.84 -10.46 3.80
C THR A 30 5.24 -11.77 3.12
N PRO A 31 6.39 -12.40 3.39
CA PRO A 31 6.76 -13.63 2.67
C PRO A 31 5.75 -14.77 2.81
N ASP A 32 5.04 -14.83 3.92
CA ASP A 32 4.09 -15.92 4.20
C ASP A 32 2.67 -15.64 3.71
N ILE A 33 2.46 -14.50 3.07
CA ILE A 33 1.14 -14.17 2.53
C ILE A 33 1.06 -14.66 1.10
N PHE A 34 0.12 -15.58 0.85
CA PHE A 34 -0.04 -16.25 -0.43
C PHE A 34 -1.29 -15.77 -1.15
N GLY A 35 -1.35 -16.01 -2.45
CA GLY A 35 -2.48 -15.69 -3.28
C GLY A 35 -2.07 -15.48 -4.71
N PHE A 36 -2.99 -14.92 -5.51
CA PHE A 36 -2.76 -14.68 -6.93
C PHE A 36 -2.46 -13.22 -7.24
N HIS A 37 -3.04 -12.30 -6.48
CA HIS A 37 -2.95 -10.86 -6.79
C HIS A 37 -2.64 -10.04 -5.56
N ALA A 38 -1.69 -9.12 -5.68
CA ALA A 38 -1.35 -8.16 -4.63
C ALA A 38 -1.35 -6.74 -5.20
N LEU A 39 -1.77 -5.78 -4.37
CA LEU A 39 -1.78 -4.37 -4.72
C LEU A 39 -0.91 -3.57 -3.76
N GLN A 40 -0.18 -2.61 -4.32
CA GLN A 40 0.45 -1.54 -3.54
C GLN A 40 -0.21 -0.23 -3.98
N LEU A 41 -0.84 0.45 -3.04
CA LEU A 41 -1.60 1.67 -3.31
C LEU A 41 -0.83 2.88 -2.80
N GLY A 42 -0.04 3.47 -3.65
CA GLY A 42 0.80 4.61 -3.34
C GLY A 42 2.29 4.25 -3.30
N LEU A 43 3.13 5.27 -3.27
CA LEU A 43 4.59 5.17 -3.26
C LEU A 43 5.12 4.21 -4.33
N PRO A 44 4.71 4.37 -5.60
CA PRO A 44 5.06 3.40 -6.64
C PRO A 44 6.55 3.37 -6.96
N GLN A 45 7.31 4.37 -6.51
CA GLN A 45 8.75 4.43 -6.70
C GLN A 45 9.48 3.34 -5.92
N TYR A 46 8.83 2.79 -4.90
CA TYR A 46 9.43 1.79 -4.04
C TYR A 46 8.72 0.45 -4.20
N ASP A 47 9.48 -0.62 -4.34
CA ASP A 47 8.92 -1.97 -4.42
C ASP A 47 8.83 -2.54 -3.00
N LEU A 48 7.76 -2.17 -2.31
CA LEU A 48 7.61 -2.48 -0.89
C LEU A 48 7.17 -3.93 -0.62
N LEU A 49 6.66 -4.61 -1.64
CA LEU A 49 6.28 -6.02 -1.55
C LEU A 49 7.32 -6.94 -2.17
N ARG A 50 8.57 -6.49 -2.24
CA ARG A 50 9.64 -7.19 -2.94
C ARG A 50 9.91 -8.60 -2.41
N GLU A 51 9.64 -8.86 -1.15
CA GLU A 51 9.85 -10.18 -0.55
C GLU A 51 8.60 -11.05 -0.53
N ASN A 52 7.49 -10.52 -1.03
CA ASN A 52 6.26 -11.29 -1.15
C ASN A 52 6.31 -12.18 -2.38
N ARG A 53 5.75 -13.38 -2.26
CA ARG A 53 5.83 -14.41 -3.30
C ARG A 53 4.68 -14.38 -4.30
N ILE A 54 3.72 -13.48 -4.13
CA ILE A 54 2.63 -13.35 -5.09
C ILE A 54 3.21 -12.84 -6.40
N THR A 55 2.99 -13.57 -7.49
CA THR A 55 3.59 -13.26 -8.78
C THR A 55 3.02 -12.00 -9.40
N HIS A 56 1.70 -11.85 -9.34
CA HIS A 56 1.03 -10.68 -9.93
C HIS A 56 0.86 -9.60 -8.88
N ARG A 57 1.79 -8.65 -8.89
CA ARG A 57 1.80 -7.51 -7.98
C ARG A 57 1.68 -6.23 -8.77
N MET A 58 0.71 -5.39 -8.43
CA MET A 58 0.46 -4.14 -9.14
C MET A 58 0.66 -2.96 -8.21
N LYS A 59 1.23 -1.89 -8.76
CA LYS A 59 1.34 -0.60 -8.09
C LYS A 59 0.34 0.35 -8.71
N ILE A 60 -0.54 0.90 -7.91
CA ILE A 60 -1.57 1.83 -8.36
C ILE A 60 -1.44 3.15 -7.62
N ASP A 61 -1.50 4.24 -8.37
CA ASP A 61 -1.54 5.59 -7.82
C ASP A 61 -2.06 6.53 -8.91
N VAL A 62 -2.26 7.79 -8.55
CA VAL A 62 -2.69 8.82 -9.49
C VAL A 62 -1.58 9.25 -10.45
N GLY A 63 -0.34 8.93 -10.13
CA GLY A 63 0.81 9.25 -10.97
C GLY A 63 2.06 8.51 -10.51
N GLY A 64 3.20 8.79 -11.13
CA GLY A 64 4.46 8.17 -10.82
C GLY A 64 4.71 6.88 -11.60
N ALA A 65 5.60 6.05 -11.11
CA ALA A 65 6.02 4.80 -11.76
C ALA A 65 5.02 3.66 -11.46
N VAL A 66 3.82 3.78 -11.97
CA VAL A 66 2.70 2.88 -11.67
C VAL A 66 2.48 1.86 -12.77
N ASP A 67 1.91 0.72 -12.40
CA ASP A 67 1.38 -0.26 -13.35
C ASP A 67 0.01 0.19 -13.84
N VAL A 68 -0.81 0.79 -12.95
CA VAL A 68 -2.12 1.31 -13.30
C VAL A 68 -2.27 2.69 -12.68
N ARG A 69 -2.66 3.67 -13.51
CA ARG A 69 -2.95 5.03 -13.04
C ARG A 69 -4.43 5.13 -12.74
N ALA A 70 -4.77 5.39 -11.48
CA ALA A 70 -6.17 5.48 -11.05
C ALA A 70 -6.28 6.25 -9.75
N ARG A 71 -7.49 6.73 -9.46
CA ARG A 71 -7.82 7.21 -8.13
C ARG A 71 -7.92 6.03 -7.19
N LEU A 72 -7.39 6.17 -5.99
CA LEU A 72 -7.36 5.05 -5.06
C LEU A 72 -8.74 4.70 -4.49
N ASN A 73 -9.70 5.61 -4.55
CA ASN A 73 -11.06 5.35 -4.11
C ASN A 73 -11.98 4.86 -5.24
N GLU A 74 -11.45 4.67 -6.44
CA GLU A 74 -12.18 4.15 -7.60
C GLU A 74 -11.24 3.24 -8.39
N LEU A 75 -11.04 2.02 -7.92
CA LEU A 75 -10.06 1.13 -8.52
C LEU A 75 -10.64 0.34 -9.70
N PRO A 76 -9.92 0.29 -10.83
CA PRO A 76 -10.32 -0.54 -11.97
C PRO A 76 -9.96 -2.01 -11.72
N ILE A 77 -10.42 -2.54 -10.62
CA ILE A 77 -10.08 -3.87 -10.13
C ILE A 77 -11.39 -4.60 -9.83
N ALA A 78 -11.45 -5.86 -10.21
CA ALA A 78 -12.63 -6.68 -9.98
C ALA A 78 -12.92 -6.86 -8.49
N THR A 79 -14.18 -6.96 -8.14
CA THR A 79 -14.61 -7.23 -6.77
C THR A 79 -14.08 -8.58 -6.30
N GLN A 80 -13.60 -8.63 -5.07
CA GLN A 80 -13.10 -9.86 -4.41
C GLN A 80 -12.05 -10.59 -5.25
N SER A 81 -11.05 -9.84 -5.72
CA SER A 81 -9.99 -10.41 -6.56
C SER A 81 -8.59 -10.29 -5.96
N ILE A 82 -8.44 -9.58 -4.85
CA ILE A 82 -7.11 -9.25 -4.31
C ILE A 82 -6.86 -10.00 -3.00
N ASP A 83 -5.70 -10.64 -2.93
CA ASP A 83 -5.29 -11.41 -1.76
C ASP A 83 -4.50 -10.61 -0.74
N LEU A 84 -3.76 -9.61 -1.21
CA LEU A 84 -2.94 -8.75 -0.36
C LEU A 84 -3.01 -7.32 -0.88
N ALA A 85 -3.33 -6.37 0.01
CA ALA A 85 -3.26 -4.96 -0.30
C ALA A 85 -2.37 -4.25 0.70
N LEU A 86 -1.43 -3.45 0.20
CA LEU A 86 -0.56 -2.62 1.02
C LEU A 86 -0.91 -1.16 0.77
N LEU A 87 -1.18 -0.45 1.86
CA LEU A 87 -1.48 0.99 1.84
C LEU A 87 -0.37 1.74 2.58
N PRO A 88 0.73 2.10 1.90
CA PRO A 88 1.84 2.79 2.55
C PRO A 88 1.50 4.27 2.68
N HIS A 89 1.00 4.67 3.85
CA HIS A 89 0.60 6.04 4.16
C HIS A 89 -0.56 6.59 3.32
N ALA A 90 -1.27 5.70 2.62
CA ALA A 90 -2.35 6.11 1.72
C ALA A 90 -3.53 6.73 2.46
N LEU A 91 -3.88 6.20 3.64
CA LEU A 91 -5.00 6.73 4.40
C LEU A 91 -4.73 8.11 4.99
N GLU A 92 -3.48 8.40 5.36
CA GLU A 92 -3.12 9.68 5.97
C GLU A 92 -3.30 10.85 5.02
N PHE A 93 -3.14 10.60 3.73
CA PHE A 93 -3.20 11.65 2.71
C PHE A 93 -4.43 11.51 1.82
N ALA A 94 -5.35 10.62 2.15
CA ALA A 94 -6.59 10.47 1.40
C ALA A 94 -7.55 11.61 1.75
N GLU A 95 -8.19 12.19 0.73
CA GLU A 95 -9.22 13.20 0.95
C GLU A 95 -10.46 12.59 1.58
N GLU A 96 -10.78 11.35 1.20
CA GLU A 96 -11.94 10.62 1.70
C GLU A 96 -11.51 9.22 2.18
N PRO A 97 -10.94 9.12 3.38
CA PRO A 97 -10.42 7.82 3.86
C PRO A 97 -11.48 6.74 3.96
N HIS A 98 -12.72 7.08 4.29
CA HIS A 98 -13.79 6.08 4.35
C HIS A 98 -14.12 5.52 2.96
N ALA A 99 -14.10 6.37 1.94
CA ALA A 99 -14.33 5.92 0.56
C ALA A 99 -13.20 4.99 0.11
N LEU A 100 -11.96 5.32 0.47
CA LEU A 100 -10.81 4.48 0.18
C LEU A 100 -10.96 3.11 0.85
N LEU A 101 -11.32 3.08 2.12
CA LEU A 101 -11.48 1.82 2.85
C LEU A 101 -12.61 0.97 2.26
N ARG A 102 -13.71 1.59 1.84
CA ARG A 102 -14.80 0.85 1.20
C ARG A 102 -14.36 0.24 -0.12
N GLU A 103 -13.55 0.97 -0.88
CA GLU A 103 -13.06 0.46 -2.17
C GLU A 103 -12.08 -0.69 -1.96
N ILE A 104 -11.20 -0.58 -0.96
CA ILE A 104 -10.29 -1.67 -0.60
C ILE A 104 -11.09 -2.91 -0.18
N ASP A 105 -12.10 -2.73 0.66
CA ASP A 105 -12.94 -3.84 1.09
C ASP A 105 -13.62 -4.52 -0.10
N ARG A 106 -14.08 -3.74 -1.07
CA ARG A 106 -14.73 -4.28 -2.27
C ARG A 106 -13.81 -5.20 -3.06
N VAL A 107 -12.54 -4.81 -3.25
CA VAL A 107 -11.63 -5.58 -4.10
C VAL A 107 -10.99 -6.75 -3.37
N MET A 108 -11.03 -6.78 -2.04
CA MET A 108 -10.38 -7.83 -1.27
C MET A 108 -11.15 -9.14 -1.28
N MET A 109 -10.42 -10.24 -1.40
CA MET A 109 -10.98 -11.56 -1.13
C MET A 109 -11.39 -11.65 0.35
N PRO A 110 -12.39 -12.49 0.69
CA PRO A 110 -12.83 -12.60 2.09
C PRO A 110 -11.72 -12.94 3.07
N GLU A 111 -10.70 -13.69 2.65
CA GLU A 111 -9.58 -14.08 3.49
C GLU A 111 -8.32 -13.28 3.17
N GLY A 112 -8.46 -12.22 2.41
CA GLY A 112 -7.33 -11.37 2.03
C GLY A 112 -6.77 -10.59 3.21
N ARG A 113 -5.54 -10.12 3.05
CA ARG A 113 -4.81 -9.38 4.07
C ARG A 113 -4.62 -7.94 3.62
N ILE A 114 -4.84 -7.03 4.55
CA ILE A 114 -4.59 -5.60 4.32
C ILE A 114 -3.51 -5.16 5.29
N VAL A 115 -2.44 -4.56 4.75
CA VAL A 115 -1.36 -4.00 5.55
C VAL A 115 -1.38 -2.49 5.39
N ILE A 116 -1.50 -1.78 6.50
CA ILE A 116 -1.60 -0.32 6.49
C ILE A 116 -0.43 0.25 7.27
N LEU A 117 0.32 1.14 6.62
CA LEU A 117 1.43 1.87 7.24
C LEU A 117 1.01 3.32 7.46
N GLY A 118 1.39 3.88 8.60
CA GLY A 118 1.13 5.26 8.94
C GLY A 118 2.24 5.86 9.78
N PHE A 119 2.30 7.19 9.84
CA PHE A 119 3.27 7.91 10.66
C PHE A 119 2.82 8.04 12.11
N ASN A 120 1.52 8.03 12.36
CA ASN A 120 0.97 8.19 13.68
C ASN A 120 1.20 6.91 14.49
N PRO A 121 1.89 6.99 15.65
CA PRO A 121 2.11 5.81 16.48
C PRO A 121 0.83 5.07 16.86
N TRP A 122 -0.27 5.78 17.04
CA TRP A 122 -1.56 5.15 17.32
C TRP A 122 -2.06 4.32 16.16
N SER A 123 -1.80 4.77 14.93
CA SER A 123 -2.15 4.00 13.74
C SER A 123 -1.38 2.69 13.70
N LEU A 124 -0.10 2.71 14.05
CA LEU A 124 0.73 1.51 14.07
C LEU A 124 0.22 0.48 15.07
N TRP A 125 -0.41 0.94 16.14
CA TRP A 125 -0.95 0.05 17.16
C TRP A 125 -2.29 -0.56 16.78
N GLY A 126 -3.12 0.20 16.09
CA GLY A 126 -4.49 -0.20 15.78
C GLY A 126 -4.65 -0.98 14.49
N MET A 127 -3.67 -0.99 13.61
CA MET A 127 -3.84 -1.44 12.22
C MET A 127 -2.97 -2.63 11.84
N ARG A 128 -2.83 -3.51 12.75
CA ARG A 128 -2.09 -4.73 12.44
C ARG A 128 -2.96 -5.93 12.31
#